data_2716afbb54760c0add4849c36bef90b4
#
_entry.id   2716afbb54760c0add4849c36bef90b4
#
_cell.length_a   1.000
_cell.length_b   1.000
_cell.length_c   1.000
_cell.angle_alpha   90.00
_cell.angle_beta   90.00
_cell.angle_gamma   90.00
#
_symmetry.space_group_name_H-M   'P 1'
#
loop_
_entity.id
_entity.type
_entity.pdbx_description
1 polymer ?
#
loop_
_entity_poly.entity_id
_entity_poly.type
_entity_poly.pdbx_seq_one_letter_code
_entity_poly.pdbx_strand_id
1 'polypeptide(L)'
;MDKLLFRRILVAGLTALAIIYVVYLLLSANFNVVPTENAEQVTVTDKIYSNGYIIRDETYVKNTSGGVVSYNVDDGDEVKKGGSVASVYSSEEDAVARTKAASLEDSMQALTKLEQTRRSNTEGIETVNNDITTNLETFLYNINNANIGKLDSNINSIINSVNHYQSFTGKTSSFKPEIASLQSQINELKKSSGDSIADINAPKAGYFVANCDGYENCFDYSKIGNLTLDNLKNIKKSSVPDNTIGKVISSLNWYIACEITADEATDLTLWDDDVTVDFSDASSNTVPASIYKIVQYNNSDKALVILQCTYMDTTLSEIRQEPVEIGMGSYSGLRVSKKAIHDDYVEKTTYDDKGNEHKESKKVQGVYVLYGSEVQFKEISIVYAGNDFVLCNSSPTDGTLFSGETISLYDQIITEGDDLYDGKVIK
;
A
#
# COMPACT_ATOMS: atom_id res chain seq x y z
N MET A 1 -33.57 -31.14 -63.88
CA MET A 1 -33.48 -31.94 -62.63
C MET A 1 -34.83 -32.62 -62.39
N ASP A 2 -34.83 -33.97 -62.34
CA ASP A 2 -36.05 -34.75 -62.18
C ASP A 2 -36.73 -34.39 -60.84
N LYS A 3 -38.02 -34.00 -60.91
CA LYS A 3 -38.84 -33.63 -59.70
C LYS A 3 -38.83 -34.75 -58.65
N LEU A 4 -38.60 -35.98 -59.12
CA LEU A 4 -38.55 -37.18 -58.24
C LEU A 4 -37.23 -37.23 -57.46
N LEU A 5 -36.12 -36.85 -58.09
CA LEU A 5 -34.80 -36.81 -57.48
C LEU A 5 -34.71 -35.67 -56.45
N PHE A 6 -35.24 -34.48 -56.77
CA PHE A 6 -35.30 -33.37 -55.83
C PHE A 6 -36.13 -33.71 -54.58
N ARG A 7 -37.28 -34.35 -54.76
CA ARG A 7 -38.12 -34.79 -53.65
C ARG A 7 -37.44 -35.83 -52.75
N ARG A 8 -36.64 -36.74 -53.30
CA ARG A 8 -35.84 -37.72 -52.53
C ARG A 8 -34.72 -37.07 -51.74
N ILE A 9 -34.03 -36.12 -52.33
CA ILE A 9 -32.98 -35.34 -51.65
C ILE A 9 -33.57 -34.49 -50.50
N LEU A 10 -34.72 -33.86 -50.73
CA LEU A 10 -35.36 -33.05 -49.72
C LEU A 10 -35.88 -33.90 -48.55
N VAL A 11 -36.43 -35.07 -48.80
CA VAL A 11 -36.87 -36.01 -47.74
C VAL A 11 -35.66 -36.56 -46.99
N ALA A 12 -34.57 -36.92 -47.68
CA ALA A 12 -33.33 -37.35 -47.02
C ALA A 12 -32.70 -36.27 -46.15
N GLY A 13 -32.72 -34.98 -46.57
CA GLY A 13 -32.26 -33.85 -45.81
C GLY A 13 -33.09 -33.60 -44.54
N LEU A 14 -34.44 -33.70 -44.66
CA LEU A 14 -35.35 -33.54 -43.53
C LEU A 14 -35.20 -34.68 -42.50
N THR A 15 -35.02 -35.93 -42.98
CA THR A 15 -34.79 -37.08 -42.07
C THR A 15 -33.43 -36.95 -41.35
N ALA A 16 -32.38 -36.50 -42.04
CA ALA A 16 -31.08 -36.27 -41.41
C ALA A 16 -31.15 -35.17 -40.33
N LEU A 17 -31.85 -34.06 -40.61
CA LEU A 17 -32.11 -32.99 -39.64
C LEU A 17 -32.89 -33.47 -38.43
N ALA A 18 -33.93 -34.29 -38.64
CA ALA A 18 -34.72 -34.90 -37.55
C ALA A 18 -33.87 -35.85 -36.67
N ILE A 19 -32.98 -36.66 -37.30
CA ILE A 19 -32.06 -37.53 -36.56
C ILE A 19 -31.05 -36.69 -35.74
N ILE A 20 -30.46 -35.65 -36.33
CA ILE A 20 -29.54 -34.74 -35.61
C ILE A 20 -30.27 -34.06 -34.43
N TYR A 21 -31.50 -33.63 -34.61
CA TYR A 21 -32.31 -33.04 -33.56
C TYR A 21 -32.62 -34.01 -32.43
N VAL A 22 -32.98 -35.25 -32.75
CA VAL A 22 -33.21 -36.33 -31.76
C VAL A 22 -31.91 -36.67 -31.01
N VAL A 23 -30.77 -36.76 -31.72
CA VAL A 23 -29.47 -36.97 -31.07
C VAL A 23 -29.10 -35.80 -30.17
N TYR A 24 -29.35 -34.57 -30.61
CA TYR A 24 -29.17 -33.37 -29.78
C TYR A 24 -30.03 -33.41 -28.51
N LEU A 25 -31.33 -33.78 -28.63
CA LEU A 25 -32.22 -33.95 -27.48
C LEU A 25 -31.76 -35.05 -26.52
N LEU A 26 -31.29 -36.19 -27.04
CA LEU A 26 -30.78 -37.29 -26.24
C LEU A 26 -29.46 -36.91 -25.52
N LEU A 27 -28.59 -36.15 -26.16
CA LEU A 27 -27.37 -35.65 -25.56
C LEU A 27 -27.66 -34.56 -24.54
N SER A 28 -28.55 -33.60 -24.85
CA SER A 28 -28.91 -32.53 -23.93
C SER A 28 -29.67 -33.01 -22.69
N ALA A 29 -30.47 -34.08 -22.84
CA ALA A 29 -31.18 -34.72 -21.70
C ALA A 29 -30.26 -35.54 -20.78
N ASN A 30 -29.08 -35.97 -21.27
CA ASN A 30 -28.12 -36.77 -20.49
C ASN A 30 -26.93 -35.95 -19.93
N PHE A 31 -26.77 -34.67 -20.35
CA PHE A 31 -25.69 -33.80 -19.88
C PHE A 31 -26.31 -32.53 -19.29
N ASN A 32 -26.90 -32.63 -18.10
CA ASN A 32 -27.17 -31.48 -17.27
C ASN A 32 -25.85 -31.01 -16.66
N VAL A 33 -25.01 -30.32 -17.44
CA VAL A 33 -23.84 -29.59 -16.89
C VAL A 33 -24.37 -28.41 -16.10
N VAL A 34 -24.39 -28.56 -14.80
CA VAL A 34 -24.73 -27.45 -13.90
C VAL A 34 -23.51 -26.56 -13.81
N PRO A 35 -23.63 -25.25 -14.12
CA PRO A 35 -22.51 -24.34 -14.00
C PRO A 35 -22.08 -24.22 -12.54
N THR A 36 -20.78 -24.38 -12.31
CA THR A 36 -20.16 -24.27 -10.98
C THR A 36 -19.01 -23.28 -10.98
N GLU A 37 -18.75 -22.67 -9.83
CA GLU A 37 -17.53 -21.93 -9.55
C GLU A 37 -16.81 -22.58 -8.35
N ASN A 38 -15.49 -22.45 -8.27
CA ASN A 38 -14.73 -22.93 -7.12
C ASN A 38 -14.72 -21.87 -6.02
N ALA A 39 -14.89 -22.32 -4.78
CA ALA A 39 -14.67 -21.45 -3.61
C ALA A 39 -13.17 -21.16 -3.48
N GLU A 40 -12.73 -19.95 -3.84
CA GLU A 40 -11.33 -19.54 -3.77
C GLU A 40 -11.13 -18.55 -2.64
N GLN A 41 -9.97 -18.65 -1.97
CA GLN A 41 -9.58 -17.68 -0.94
C GLN A 41 -9.23 -16.35 -1.63
N VAL A 42 -9.96 -15.30 -1.30
CA VAL A 42 -9.75 -13.95 -1.83
C VAL A 42 -9.64 -12.97 -0.67
N THR A 43 -8.75 -12.00 -0.80
CA THR A 43 -8.67 -10.85 0.09
C THR A 43 -9.08 -9.60 -0.67
N VAL A 44 -10.04 -8.87 -0.12
CA VAL A 44 -10.52 -7.59 -0.65
C VAL A 44 -10.21 -6.52 0.36
N THR A 45 -9.56 -5.45 -0.08
CA THR A 45 -9.36 -4.24 0.72
C THR A 45 -10.36 -3.20 0.24
N ASP A 46 -11.14 -2.66 1.16
CA ASP A 46 -12.04 -1.54 0.86
C ASP A 46 -11.23 -0.26 0.82
N LYS A 47 -11.26 0.45 -0.32
CA LYS A 47 -10.39 1.58 -0.62
C LYS A 47 -11.19 2.76 -1.15
N ILE A 48 -10.84 3.94 -0.65
CA ILE A 48 -11.31 5.22 -1.17
C ILE A 48 -10.16 5.89 -1.93
N TYR A 49 -10.42 6.34 -3.15
CA TYR A 49 -9.44 7.00 -4.01
C TYR A 49 -9.67 8.51 -4.02
N SER A 50 -8.65 9.27 -3.70
CA SER A 50 -8.73 10.73 -3.69
C SER A 50 -7.39 11.39 -4.00
N ASN A 51 -7.38 12.74 -4.10
CA ASN A 51 -6.16 13.53 -4.08
C ASN A 51 -5.98 14.11 -2.67
N GLY A 52 -4.86 13.75 -2.04
CA GLY A 52 -4.51 14.20 -0.70
C GLY A 52 -3.65 15.46 -0.72
N TYR A 53 -4.01 16.45 0.08
CA TYR A 53 -3.16 17.61 0.37
C TYR A 53 -2.45 17.37 1.69
N ILE A 54 -1.12 17.36 1.64
CA ILE A 54 -0.25 17.13 2.80
C ILE A 54 -0.04 18.44 3.56
N ILE A 55 -0.35 18.45 4.85
CA ILE A 55 -0.30 19.61 5.73
C ILE A 55 0.61 19.30 6.91
N ARG A 56 1.67 20.11 7.06
CA ARG A 56 2.72 19.94 8.07
C ARG A 56 3.04 21.26 8.76
N ASP A 57 3.64 21.22 9.97
CA ASP A 57 4.21 22.41 10.62
C ASP A 57 5.60 22.66 10.04
N GLU A 58 5.70 23.54 9.06
CA GLU A 58 6.91 23.82 8.31
C GLU A 58 7.45 25.22 8.69
N THR A 59 8.76 25.29 8.95
CA THR A 59 9.42 26.54 9.30
C THR A 59 10.61 26.77 8.38
N TYR A 60 10.66 27.91 7.69
CA TYR A 60 11.76 28.27 6.81
C TYR A 60 13.08 28.40 7.54
N VAL A 61 14.14 27.88 6.92
CA VAL A 61 15.54 28.07 7.32
C VAL A 61 16.17 29.09 6.37
N LYS A 62 16.79 30.13 6.92
CA LYS A 62 17.29 31.26 6.13
C LYS A 62 18.79 31.44 6.29
N ASN A 63 19.48 31.73 5.18
CA ASN A 63 20.84 32.22 5.20
C ASN A 63 20.84 33.78 5.36
N THR A 64 21.32 34.26 6.48
CA THR A 64 21.45 35.71 6.75
C THR A 64 22.87 36.26 6.55
N SER A 65 23.83 35.35 6.27
CA SER A 65 25.26 35.72 6.23
C SER A 65 25.79 35.97 4.81
N GLY A 66 24.99 35.64 3.77
CA GLY A 66 25.49 35.66 2.39
C GLY A 66 26.53 34.55 2.16
N GLY A 67 27.14 34.51 0.98
CA GLY A 67 28.12 33.47 0.61
C GLY A 67 27.49 32.22 0.02
N VAL A 68 28.32 31.17 -0.17
CA VAL A 68 27.93 29.90 -0.77
C VAL A 68 27.55 28.93 0.32
N VAL A 69 26.36 28.30 0.18
CA VAL A 69 25.82 27.36 1.15
C VAL A 69 26.28 25.94 0.81
N SER A 70 26.79 25.21 1.78
CA SER A 70 27.06 23.79 1.75
C SER A 70 26.20 23.11 2.81
N TYR A 71 25.33 22.17 2.42
CA TYR A 71 24.48 21.44 3.36
C TYR A 71 25.28 20.42 4.16
N ASN A 72 24.97 20.34 5.46
CA ASN A 72 25.56 19.39 6.40
C ASN A 72 24.63 18.20 6.68
N VAL A 73 23.41 18.22 6.13
CA VAL A 73 22.36 17.24 6.28
C VAL A 73 21.69 17.02 4.93
N ASP A 74 21.18 15.83 4.70
CA ASP A 74 20.40 15.49 3.51
C ASP A 74 18.90 15.78 3.72
N ASP A 75 18.14 15.81 2.62
CA ASP A 75 16.67 15.93 2.67
C ASP A 75 16.05 14.74 3.42
N GLY A 76 15.20 15.05 4.38
CA GLY A 76 14.56 14.08 5.25
C GLY A 76 15.36 13.68 6.49
N ASP A 77 16.55 14.25 6.70
CA ASP A 77 17.33 14.00 7.90
C ASP A 77 16.71 14.65 9.14
N GLU A 78 16.78 13.96 10.26
CA GLU A 78 16.38 14.49 11.55
C GLU A 78 17.40 15.49 12.06
N VAL A 79 16.93 16.70 12.41
CA VAL A 79 17.74 17.76 13.00
C VAL A 79 17.20 18.16 14.37
N LYS A 80 18.10 18.35 15.33
CA LYS A 80 17.74 18.94 16.62
C LYS A 80 17.66 20.46 16.51
N LYS A 81 16.86 21.12 17.36
CA LYS A 81 16.86 22.59 17.47
C LYS A 81 18.26 23.11 17.76
N GLY A 82 18.73 24.04 16.94
CA GLY A 82 20.08 24.62 17.02
C GLY A 82 21.17 23.71 16.43
N GLY A 83 20.81 22.55 15.83
CA GLY A 83 21.74 21.72 15.06
C GLY A 83 22.12 22.40 13.75
N SER A 84 23.36 22.26 13.30
CA SER A 84 23.82 22.81 12.01
C SER A 84 23.17 22.04 10.86
N VAL A 85 22.50 22.77 9.97
CA VAL A 85 21.90 22.24 8.74
C VAL A 85 22.74 22.60 7.52
N ALA A 86 23.48 23.68 7.58
CA ALA A 86 24.37 24.09 6.50
C ALA A 86 25.49 24.98 7.03
N SER A 87 26.59 25.01 6.30
CA SER A 87 27.69 25.92 6.52
C SER A 87 27.84 26.89 5.34
N VAL A 88 28.23 28.13 5.59
CA VAL A 88 28.40 29.13 4.56
C VAL A 88 29.89 29.38 4.33
N TYR A 89 30.30 29.41 3.07
CA TYR A 89 31.68 29.57 2.64
C TYR A 89 31.85 30.86 1.80
N SER A 90 33.08 31.35 1.70
CA SER A 90 33.39 32.54 0.92
C SER A 90 33.45 32.26 -0.58
N SER A 91 33.75 31.02 -0.99
CA SER A 91 33.87 30.62 -2.37
C SER A 91 33.17 29.31 -2.66
N GLU A 92 32.86 29.05 -3.93
CA GLU A 92 32.25 27.78 -4.40
C GLU A 92 33.26 26.62 -4.26
N GLU A 93 34.53 26.88 -4.51
CA GLU A 93 35.60 25.90 -4.38
C GLU A 93 35.72 25.37 -2.93
N ASP A 94 35.63 26.27 -1.95
CA ASP A 94 35.65 25.88 -0.53
C ASP A 94 34.40 25.05 -0.18
N ALA A 95 33.22 25.47 -0.61
CA ALA A 95 31.98 24.75 -0.38
C ALA A 95 32.03 23.33 -0.97
N VAL A 96 32.43 23.19 -2.24
CA VAL A 96 32.56 21.91 -2.94
C VAL A 96 33.58 21.01 -2.26
N ALA A 97 34.75 21.56 -1.87
CA ALA A 97 35.77 20.75 -1.19
C ALA A 97 35.27 20.22 0.17
N ARG A 98 34.52 21.03 0.93
CA ARG A 98 33.95 20.64 2.22
C ARG A 98 32.78 19.63 2.06
N THR A 99 31.90 19.82 1.08
CA THR A 99 30.85 18.84 0.76
C THR A 99 31.46 17.49 0.40
N LYS A 100 32.53 17.49 -0.43
CA LYS A 100 33.23 16.27 -0.79
C LYS A 100 33.92 15.62 0.42
N ALA A 101 34.52 16.43 1.30
CA ALA A 101 35.14 15.93 2.52
C ALA A 101 34.09 15.26 3.43
N ALA A 102 32.90 15.85 3.60
CA ALA A 102 31.80 15.28 4.37
C ALA A 102 31.34 13.91 3.79
N SER A 103 31.10 13.82 2.48
CA SER A 103 30.73 12.54 1.82
C SER A 103 31.79 11.45 2.00
N LEU A 104 33.10 11.82 1.98
CA LEU A 104 34.16 10.87 2.26
C LEU A 104 34.20 10.48 3.76
N GLU A 105 33.84 11.38 4.68
CA GLU A 105 33.71 11.07 6.11
C GLU A 105 32.60 10.06 6.36
N ASP A 106 31.43 10.20 5.73
CA ASP A 106 30.34 9.23 5.83
C ASP A 106 30.76 7.86 5.32
N SER A 107 31.42 7.82 4.15
CA SER A 107 31.97 6.58 3.60
C SER A 107 33.00 5.93 4.54
N MET A 108 33.88 6.74 5.14
CA MET A 108 34.88 6.26 6.10
C MET A 108 34.22 5.72 7.39
N GLN A 109 33.16 6.39 7.89
CA GLN A 109 32.40 5.93 9.05
C GLN A 109 31.72 4.58 8.77
N ALA A 110 31.11 4.43 7.59
CA ALA A 110 30.46 3.19 7.17
C ALA A 110 31.48 2.03 7.13
N LEU A 111 32.66 2.24 6.49
CA LEU A 111 33.71 1.23 6.46
C LEU A 111 34.30 0.92 7.86
N THR A 112 34.39 1.94 8.71
CA THR A 112 34.88 1.76 10.11
C THR A 112 33.88 0.90 10.89
N LYS A 113 32.60 1.13 10.74
CA LYS A 113 31.55 0.32 11.36
C LYS A 113 31.61 -1.13 10.87
N LEU A 114 31.76 -1.35 9.55
CA LEU A 114 31.91 -2.69 8.97
C LEU A 114 33.18 -3.40 9.50
N GLU A 115 34.32 -2.68 9.62
CA GLU A 115 35.55 -3.25 10.18
C GLU A 115 35.39 -3.65 11.64
N GLN A 116 34.61 -2.90 12.44
CA GLN A 116 34.35 -3.20 13.85
C GLN A 116 33.37 -4.37 14.02
N THR A 117 32.31 -4.43 13.21
CA THR A 117 31.22 -5.44 13.34
C THR A 117 31.55 -6.77 12.64
N ARG A 118 32.60 -6.81 11.85
CA ARG A 118 33.03 -7.97 11.03
C ARG A 118 33.10 -9.31 11.77
N ARG A 119 33.38 -9.29 13.07
CA ARG A 119 33.54 -10.50 13.91
C ARG A 119 32.24 -10.93 14.62
N SER A 120 31.22 -10.11 14.57
CA SER A 120 29.93 -10.32 15.29
C SER A 120 28.74 -10.52 14.37
N ASN A 121 28.96 -10.79 13.08
CA ASN A 121 27.88 -10.92 12.09
C ASN A 121 26.96 -12.10 12.44
N THR A 122 25.76 -11.78 12.89
CA THR A 122 24.65 -12.72 13.13
C THR A 122 23.59 -12.65 12.02
N GLU A 123 23.77 -11.74 11.05
CA GLU A 123 22.84 -11.54 9.94
C GLU A 123 22.96 -12.68 8.91
N GLY A 124 21.86 -13.00 8.22
CA GLY A 124 21.85 -13.97 7.14
C GLY A 124 22.30 -13.34 5.81
N ILE A 125 22.89 -14.14 4.91
CA ILE A 125 23.29 -13.67 3.56
C ILE A 125 22.10 -13.14 2.76
N GLU A 126 20.90 -13.63 3.05
CA GLU A 126 19.64 -13.19 2.42
C GLU A 126 19.32 -11.74 2.76
N THR A 127 19.50 -11.33 4.03
CA THR A 127 19.32 -9.94 4.47
C THR A 127 20.28 -9.01 3.72
N VAL A 128 21.55 -9.39 3.63
CA VAL A 128 22.58 -8.58 2.95
C VAL A 128 22.30 -8.45 1.44
N ASN A 129 21.77 -9.51 0.80
CA ASN A 129 21.35 -9.46 -0.60
C ASN A 129 20.12 -8.58 -0.81
N ASN A 130 19.16 -8.63 0.12
CA ASN A 130 17.96 -7.79 0.07
C ASN A 130 18.34 -6.31 0.20
N ASP A 131 19.29 -5.95 1.07
CA ASP A 131 19.78 -4.57 1.18
C ASP A 131 20.34 -4.04 -0.14
N ILE A 132 21.13 -4.87 -0.86
CA ILE A 132 21.66 -4.50 -2.19
C ILE A 132 20.52 -4.27 -3.18
N THR A 133 19.52 -5.17 -3.20
CA THR A 133 18.39 -5.09 -4.11
C THR A 133 17.57 -3.82 -3.83
N THR A 134 17.22 -3.55 -2.58
CA THR A 134 16.47 -2.37 -2.15
C THR A 134 17.19 -1.07 -2.51
N ASN A 135 18.51 -0.99 -2.29
CA ASN A 135 19.29 0.18 -2.64
C ASN A 135 19.39 0.39 -4.16
N LEU A 136 19.45 -0.69 -4.96
CA LEU A 136 19.39 -0.61 -6.42
C LEU A 136 18.02 -0.16 -6.92
N GLU A 137 16.94 -0.66 -6.35
CA GLU A 137 15.57 -0.24 -6.66
C GLU A 137 15.36 1.24 -6.36
N THR A 138 15.82 1.71 -5.19
CA THR A 138 15.79 3.12 -4.80
C THR A 138 16.58 4.00 -5.76
N PHE A 139 17.77 3.55 -6.19
CA PHE A 139 18.57 4.26 -7.18
C PHE A 139 17.87 4.37 -8.52
N LEU A 140 17.29 3.27 -9.01
CA LEU A 140 16.53 3.24 -10.27
C LEU A 140 15.29 4.14 -10.20
N TYR A 141 14.57 4.12 -9.08
CA TYR A 141 13.43 4.99 -8.83
C TYR A 141 13.84 6.46 -8.92
N ASN A 142 14.93 6.87 -8.25
CA ASN A 142 15.40 8.25 -8.29
C ASN A 142 15.88 8.70 -9.68
N ILE A 143 16.49 7.80 -10.46
CA ILE A 143 16.84 8.10 -11.86
C ILE A 143 15.57 8.33 -12.68
N ASN A 144 14.59 7.44 -12.59
CA ASN A 144 13.36 7.51 -13.36
C ASN A 144 12.54 8.78 -13.07
N ASN A 145 12.61 9.26 -11.83
CA ASN A 145 11.91 10.47 -11.37
C ASN A 145 12.79 11.74 -11.46
N ALA A 146 13.95 11.67 -12.11
CA ALA A 146 14.89 12.78 -12.26
C ALA A 146 15.36 13.43 -10.94
N ASN A 147 15.38 12.68 -9.84
CA ASN A 147 15.87 13.10 -8.51
C ASN A 147 17.40 13.09 -8.47
N ILE A 148 18.04 13.94 -9.28
CA ILE A 148 19.49 13.96 -9.49
C ILE A 148 20.25 14.21 -8.18
N GLY A 149 19.70 15.06 -7.29
CA GLY A 149 20.31 15.40 -6.01
C GLY A 149 20.50 14.22 -5.06
N LYS A 150 19.76 13.11 -5.24
CA LYS A 150 19.84 11.89 -4.41
C LYS A 150 20.77 10.80 -4.98
N LEU A 151 21.28 10.99 -6.21
CA LEU A 151 22.07 9.93 -6.87
C LEU A 151 23.38 9.61 -6.14
N ASP A 152 24.07 10.62 -5.61
CA ASP A 152 25.34 10.42 -4.91
C ASP A 152 25.14 9.65 -3.59
N SER A 153 24.09 9.98 -2.82
CA SER A 153 23.77 9.25 -1.59
C SER A 153 23.33 7.81 -1.89
N ASN A 154 22.55 7.59 -2.97
CA ASN A 154 22.16 6.24 -3.38
C ASN A 154 23.35 5.40 -3.84
N ILE A 155 24.29 5.99 -4.59
CA ILE A 155 25.54 5.32 -5.00
C ILE A 155 26.33 4.91 -3.77
N ASN A 156 26.48 5.79 -2.78
CA ASN A 156 27.15 5.49 -1.52
C ASN A 156 26.46 4.35 -0.76
N SER A 157 25.12 4.34 -0.72
CA SER A 157 24.35 3.26 -0.10
C SER A 157 24.58 1.91 -0.78
N ILE A 158 24.60 1.87 -2.11
CA ILE A 158 24.93 0.66 -2.89
C ILE A 158 26.36 0.19 -2.58
N ILE A 159 27.34 1.10 -2.60
CA ILE A 159 28.75 0.78 -2.30
C ILE A 159 28.85 0.19 -0.89
N ASN A 160 28.18 0.78 0.10
CA ASN A 160 28.16 0.28 1.47
C ASN A 160 27.56 -1.12 1.58
N SER A 161 26.46 -1.40 0.88
CA SER A 161 25.84 -2.73 0.86
C SER A 161 26.73 -3.77 0.17
N VAL A 162 27.42 -3.39 -0.90
CA VAL A 162 28.41 -4.26 -1.59
C VAL A 162 29.62 -4.53 -0.67
N ASN A 163 30.12 -3.52 0.02
CA ASN A 163 31.20 -3.68 1.00
C ASN A 163 30.77 -4.58 2.16
N HIS A 164 29.53 -4.46 2.63
CA HIS A 164 28.94 -5.35 3.62
C HIS A 164 28.92 -6.81 3.11
N TYR A 165 28.45 -7.03 1.89
CA TYR A 165 28.46 -8.35 1.24
C TYR A 165 29.86 -8.94 1.13
N GLN A 166 30.85 -8.13 0.72
CA GLN A 166 32.25 -8.57 0.62
C GLN A 166 32.85 -8.94 1.98
N SER A 167 32.54 -8.17 3.01
CA SER A 167 32.90 -8.45 4.38
C SER A 167 32.27 -9.75 4.88
N PHE A 168 30.99 -9.93 4.64
CA PHE A 168 30.20 -11.11 5.04
C PHE A 168 30.70 -12.39 4.37
N THR A 169 30.99 -12.33 3.06
CA THR A 169 31.48 -13.48 2.28
C THR A 169 32.98 -13.75 2.45
N GLY A 170 33.67 -12.94 3.26
CA GLY A 170 35.10 -13.08 3.48
C GLY A 170 36.00 -12.71 2.28
N LYS A 171 35.41 -12.08 1.24
CA LYS A 171 36.16 -11.63 0.05
C LYS A 171 37.12 -10.49 0.36
N THR A 172 36.81 -9.68 1.37
CA THR A 172 37.68 -8.62 1.89
C THR A 172 38.16 -8.98 3.31
N SER A 173 39.46 -8.96 3.53
CA SER A 173 40.05 -9.32 4.82
C SER A 173 40.09 -8.15 5.82
N SER A 174 40.11 -6.90 5.35
CA SER A 174 40.16 -5.69 6.18
C SER A 174 39.92 -4.46 5.31
N PHE A 175 39.25 -3.45 5.85
CA PHE A 175 39.02 -2.13 5.24
C PHE A 175 39.99 -1.06 5.78
N LYS A 176 40.97 -1.42 6.62
CA LYS A 176 41.91 -0.45 7.20
C LYS A 176 42.70 0.35 6.18
N PRO A 177 43.22 -0.23 5.06
CA PRO A 177 43.90 0.56 4.04
C PRO A 177 43.02 1.60 3.39
N GLU A 178 41.74 1.25 3.07
CA GLU A 178 40.76 2.13 2.47
C GLU A 178 40.37 3.27 3.42
N ILE A 179 40.15 2.96 4.71
CA ILE A 179 39.88 3.94 5.77
C ILE A 179 41.06 4.92 5.89
N ALA A 180 42.31 4.45 5.87
CA ALA A 180 43.50 5.31 5.94
C ALA A 180 43.63 6.21 4.69
N SER A 181 43.29 5.70 3.51
CA SER A 181 43.29 6.46 2.27
C SER A 181 42.22 7.56 2.29
N LEU A 182 40.99 7.23 2.70
CA LEU A 182 39.88 8.21 2.85
C LEU A 182 40.26 9.30 3.86
N GLN A 183 40.84 8.92 5.01
CA GLN A 183 41.29 9.90 6.00
C GLN A 183 42.31 10.89 5.44
N SER A 184 43.26 10.40 4.61
CA SER A 184 44.27 11.25 3.95
C SER A 184 43.59 12.24 2.98
N GLN A 185 42.66 11.78 2.14
CA GLN A 185 41.91 12.63 1.19
C GLN A 185 41.08 13.68 1.93
N ILE A 186 40.39 13.29 3.00
CA ILE A 186 39.62 14.22 3.85
C ILE A 186 40.53 15.31 4.40
N ASN A 187 41.69 14.96 4.95
CA ASN A 187 42.62 15.90 5.51
C ASN A 187 43.16 16.88 4.45
N GLU A 188 43.42 16.41 3.24
CA GLU A 188 43.91 17.23 2.12
C GLU A 188 42.82 18.23 1.69
N LEU A 189 41.57 17.78 1.52
CA LEU A 189 40.43 18.64 1.17
C LEU A 189 40.18 19.71 2.26
N LYS A 190 40.20 19.32 3.52
CA LYS A 190 40.04 20.26 4.65
C LYS A 190 41.19 21.26 4.75
N LYS A 191 42.39 20.87 4.39
CA LYS A 191 43.55 21.78 4.41
C LYS A 191 43.57 22.76 3.25
N SER A 192 43.03 22.38 2.08
CA SER A 192 42.97 23.23 0.89
C SER A 192 41.79 24.19 0.85
N SER A 193 40.71 23.91 1.63
CA SER A 193 39.51 24.76 1.70
C SER A 193 39.58 25.74 2.87
N GLY A 194 38.99 26.91 2.71
CA GLY A 194 38.76 27.88 3.78
C GLY A 194 37.80 27.35 4.85
N ASP A 195 37.83 28.00 6.03
CA ASP A 195 36.84 27.72 7.08
C ASP A 195 35.49 28.34 6.74
N SER A 196 34.41 27.79 7.33
CA SER A 196 33.08 28.37 7.20
C SER A 196 33.03 29.78 7.81
N ILE A 197 32.40 30.70 7.12
CA ILE A 197 32.17 32.07 7.61
C ILE A 197 30.97 32.17 8.56
N ALA A 198 30.02 31.22 8.44
CA ALA A 198 28.87 31.10 9.32
C ALA A 198 28.28 29.67 9.24
N ASP A 199 27.60 29.25 10.31
CA ASP A 199 26.79 28.06 10.34
C ASP A 199 25.31 28.44 10.41
N ILE A 200 24.49 27.76 9.64
CA ILE A 200 23.04 27.92 9.62
C ILE A 200 22.44 26.77 10.42
N ASN A 201 21.72 27.13 11.48
CA ASN A 201 21.18 26.17 12.43
C ASN A 201 19.66 26.00 12.26
N ALA A 202 19.17 24.79 12.55
CA ALA A 202 17.74 24.49 12.54
C ALA A 202 17.00 25.35 13.61
N PRO A 203 15.94 26.08 13.23
CA PRO A 203 15.17 26.91 14.17
C PRO A 203 14.32 26.05 15.13
N LYS A 204 13.93 24.87 14.71
CA LYS A 204 13.18 23.87 15.47
C LYS A 204 13.82 22.49 15.29
N ALA A 205 13.45 21.53 16.15
CA ALA A 205 13.75 20.11 15.89
C ALA A 205 12.74 19.57 14.87
N GLY A 206 13.15 18.61 14.03
CA GLY A 206 12.29 18.01 13.01
C GLY A 206 13.09 17.47 11.84
N TYR A 207 12.46 17.34 10.68
CA TYR A 207 13.07 16.86 9.44
C TYR A 207 13.45 18.05 8.55
N PHE A 208 14.68 18.08 8.09
CA PHE A 208 15.13 19.12 7.16
C PHE A 208 14.78 18.75 5.72
N VAL A 209 14.38 19.77 4.92
CA VAL A 209 14.13 19.66 3.48
C VAL A 209 14.63 20.93 2.81
N ALA A 210 15.56 20.81 1.87
CA ALA A 210 16.14 21.95 1.16
C ALA A 210 15.13 22.62 0.20
N ASN A 211 14.24 21.82 -0.39
CA ASN A 211 13.25 22.33 -1.34
C ASN A 211 12.08 23.02 -0.62
N CYS A 212 11.77 24.25 -1.06
CA CYS A 212 10.60 25.01 -0.63
C CYS A 212 9.70 25.27 -1.83
N ASP A 213 8.44 24.82 -1.74
CA ASP A 213 7.49 24.84 -2.85
C ASP A 213 6.51 26.02 -2.85
N GLY A 214 6.54 26.85 -1.79
CA GLY A 214 5.65 28.00 -1.58
C GLY A 214 4.29 27.63 -0.97
N TYR A 215 4.08 26.38 -0.60
CA TYR A 215 2.85 25.93 0.08
C TYR A 215 3.02 25.77 1.60
N GLU A 216 4.18 26.07 2.15
CA GLU A 216 4.53 25.88 3.57
C GLU A 216 3.59 26.62 4.54
N ASN A 217 3.03 27.76 4.10
CA ASN A 217 2.13 28.58 4.90
C ASN A 217 0.71 28.67 4.33
N CYS A 218 0.33 27.78 3.40
CA CYS A 218 -1.01 27.80 2.78
C CYS A 218 -2.11 27.39 3.76
N PHE A 219 -1.76 26.57 4.74
CA PHE A 219 -2.65 26.14 5.80
C PHE A 219 -2.10 26.53 7.17
N ASP A 220 -2.98 26.99 8.05
CA ASP A 220 -2.63 27.19 9.45
C ASP A 220 -2.67 25.83 10.17
N TYR A 221 -1.51 25.23 10.37
CA TYR A 221 -1.37 23.93 11.03
C TYR A 221 -2.06 23.90 12.40
N SER A 222 -2.05 25.01 13.14
CA SER A 222 -2.68 25.10 14.46
C SER A 222 -4.20 25.06 14.41
N LYS A 223 -4.80 25.30 13.24
CA LYS A 223 -6.25 25.35 13.00
C LYS A 223 -6.73 24.27 12.04
N ILE A 224 -6.01 23.18 11.92
CA ILE A 224 -6.35 22.08 10.98
C ILE A 224 -7.80 21.59 11.16
N GLY A 225 -8.32 21.56 12.38
CA GLY A 225 -9.70 21.21 12.68
C GLY A 225 -10.76 22.17 12.10
N ASN A 226 -10.38 23.35 11.62
CA ASN A 226 -11.28 24.33 11.00
C ASN A 226 -11.18 24.32 9.45
N LEU A 227 -10.42 23.40 8.88
CA LEU A 227 -10.26 23.28 7.43
C LEU A 227 -11.60 22.96 6.76
N THR A 228 -11.82 23.53 5.58
CA THR A 228 -13.02 23.34 4.75
C THR A 228 -12.63 22.95 3.33
N LEU A 229 -13.57 22.38 2.56
CA LEU A 229 -13.35 22.10 1.12
C LEU A 229 -12.99 23.36 0.33
N ASP A 230 -13.57 24.52 0.69
CA ASP A 230 -13.25 25.78 0.01
C ASP A 230 -11.78 26.18 0.25
N ASN A 231 -11.22 25.84 1.40
CA ASN A 231 -9.79 26.04 1.64
C ASN A 231 -8.93 25.19 0.70
N LEU A 232 -9.30 23.92 0.46
CA LEU A 232 -8.58 23.04 -0.48
C LEU A 232 -8.70 23.54 -1.93
N LYS A 233 -9.86 24.05 -2.34
CA LYS A 233 -10.09 24.54 -3.71
C LYS A 233 -9.40 25.87 -4.00
N ASN A 234 -9.14 26.67 -2.98
CA ASN A 234 -8.59 28.01 -3.11
C ASN A 234 -7.14 28.13 -2.63
N ILE A 235 -6.40 27.02 -2.63
CA ILE A 235 -4.99 27.02 -2.25
C ILE A 235 -4.20 27.91 -3.21
N LYS A 236 -3.39 28.82 -2.63
CA LYS A 236 -2.51 29.71 -3.39
C LYS A 236 -1.09 29.58 -2.87
N LYS A 237 -0.15 29.45 -3.79
CA LYS A 237 1.27 29.56 -3.46
C LYS A 237 1.58 30.94 -2.87
N SER A 238 2.35 30.97 -1.80
CA SER A 238 3.00 32.17 -1.30
C SER A 238 4.42 32.28 -1.86
N SER A 239 4.97 33.50 -1.93
CA SER A 239 6.37 33.63 -2.27
C SER A 239 7.24 33.03 -1.17
N VAL A 240 8.19 32.19 -1.55
CA VAL A 240 9.25 31.75 -0.63
C VAL A 240 10.09 32.99 -0.25
N PRO A 241 10.34 33.26 1.04
CA PRO A 241 11.14 34.40 1.44
C PRO A 241 12.56 34.35 0.86
N ASP A 242 13.11 35.51 0.54
CA ASP A 242 14.48 35.60 0.05
C ASP A 242 15.47 35.00 1.05
N ASN A 243 16.57 34.45 0.51
CA ASN A 243 17.63 33.79 1.28
C ASN A 243 17.15 32.50 2.03
N THR A 244 16.00 31.94 1.69
CA THR A 244 15.59 30.65 2.21
C THR A 244 16.46 29.53 1.58
N ILE A 245 17.03 28.69 2.43
CA ILE A 245 17.86 27.56 2.01
C ILE A 245 17.15 26.20 2.22
N GLY A 246 15.97 26.23 2.82
CA GLY A 246 15.20 25.04 3.11
C GLY A 246 14.15 25.32 4.18
N LYS A 247 13.59 24.23 4.70
CA LYS A 247 12.58 24.23 5.75
C LYS A 247 12.82 23.09 6.73
N VAL A 248 12.27 23.22 7.94
CA VAL A 248 12.20 22.16 8.93
C VAL A 248 10.74 21.82 9.17
N ILE A 249 10.39 20.54 9.02
CA ILE A 249 9.11 19.97 9.37
C ILE A 249 9.18 19.59 10.85
N SER A 250 8.51 20.36 11.71
CA SER A 250 8.76 20.34 13.17
C SER A 250 7.74 19.54 13.96
N SER A 251 6.70 19.03 13.33
CA SER A 251 5.63 18.27 13.98
C SER A 251 5.81 16.77 13.77
N LEU A 252 5.62 15.98 14.84
CA LEU A 252 5.52 14.52 14.74
C LEU A 252 4.26 14.13 13.97
N ASN A 253 3.15 14.85 14.19
CA ASN A 253 1.90 14.63 13.47
C ASN A 253 1.87 15.47 12.20
N TRP A 254 1.38 14.90 11.13
CA TRP A 254 1.07 15.62 9.92
C TRP A 254 -0.28 15.12 9.38
N TYR A 255 -0.89 15.85 8.47
CA TYR A 255 -2.25 15.60 8.06
C TYR A 255 -2.36 15.47 6.55
N ILE A 256 -3.33 14.66 6.12
CA ILE A 256 -3.75 14.54 4.73
C ILE A 256 -5.20 14.99 4.66
N ALA A 257 -5.47 16.02 3.86
CA ALA A 257 -6.83 16.51 3.63
C ALA A 257 -7.30 16.09 2.25
N CYS A 258 -8.41 15.35 2.18
CA CYS A 258 -8.96 14.79 0.95
C CYS A 258 -10.42 15.21 0.75
N GLU A 259 -10.80 15.47 -0.52
CA GLU A 259 -12.20 15.57 -0.94
C GLU A 259 -12.68 14.17 -1.31
N ILE A 260 -13.74 13.68 -0.64
CA ILE A 260 -14.37 12.39 -0.88
C ILE A 260 -15.86 12.58 -1.13
N THR A 261 -16.57 11.54 -1.54
CA THR A 261 -18.03 11.58 -1.67
C THR A 261 -18.71 11.54 -0.29
N ALA A 262 -19.97 11.95 -0.23
CA ALA A 262 -20.76 11.90 1.00
C ALA A 262 -21.04 10.44 1.45
N ASP A 263 -21.16 9.52 0.50
CA ASP A 263 -21.34 8.08 0.79
C ASP A 263 -20.06 7.50 1.41
N GLU A 264 -18.89 7.73 0.81
CA GLU A 264 -17.57 7.32 1.36
C GLU A 264 -17.32 7.93 2.75
N ALA A 265 -17.75 9.18 2.97
CA ALA A 265 -17.66 9.82 4.28
C ALA A 265 -18.55 9.15 5.34
N THR A 266 -19.71 8.62 4.91
CA THR A 266 -20.59 7.86 5.78
C THR A 266 -19.96 6.52 6.15
N ASP A 267 -19.38 5.82 5.18
CA ASP A 267 -18.67 4.56 5.40
C ASP A 267 -17.49 4.75 6.38
N LEU A 268 -16.67 5.78 6.16
CA LEU A 268 -15.58 6.14 7.08
C LEU A 268 -16.08 6.54 8.49
N THR A 269 -17.26 7.16 8.60
CA THR A 269 -17.84 7.53 9.91
C THR A 269 -18.28 6.30 10.70
N LEU A 270 -18.71 5.25 9.98
CA LEU A 270 -19.10 3.97 10.57
C LEU A 270 -17.89 3.06 10.86
N TRP A 271 -16.74 3.40 10.30
CA TRP A 271 -15.48 2.70 10.52
C TRP A 271 -14.86 3.12 11.85
N ASP A 272 -14.65 2.19 12.78
CA ASP A 272 -14.19 2.46 14.15
C ASP A 272 -12.71 2.10 14.37
N ASP A 273 -11.95 1.85 13.29
CA ASP A 273 -10.54 1.49 13.34
C ASP A 273 -9.66 2.51 12.62
N ASP A 274 -8.34 2.39 12.83
CA ASP A 274 -7.35 3.12 12.05
C ASP A 274 -7.43 2.74 10.56
N VAL A 275 -7.04 3.67 9.71
CA VAL A 275 -6.98 3.49 8.26
C VAL A 275 -5.53 3.44 7.80
N THR A 276 -5.33 2.99 6.58
CA THR A 276 -4.03 3.05 5.92
C THR A 276 -4.08 4.01 4.73
N VAL A 277 -2.96 4.63 4.40
CA VAL A 277 -2.84 5.47 3.21
C VAL A 277 -1.69 4.96 2.35
N ASP A 278 -2.00 4.63 1.11
CA ASP A 278 -1.03 4.29 0.09
C ASP A 278 -0.88 5.47 -0.89
N PHE A 279 0.37 5.86 -1.15
CA PHE A 279 0.73 6.89 -2.12
C PHE A 279 1.23 6.22 -3.39
N SER A 280 0.36 6.08 -4.39
CA SER A 280 0.60 5.27 -5.59
C SER A 280 1.86 5.66 -6.37
N ASP A 281 2.21 6.95 -6.36
CA ASP A 281 3.30 7.50 -7.16
C ASP A 281 4.53 7.92 -6.33
N ALA A 282 4.39 8.07 -5.02
CA ALA A 282 5.43 8.70 -4.19
C ALA A 282 6.11 7.75 -3.19
N SER A 283 5.44 6.73 -2.71
CA SER A 283 6.00 5.81 -1.70
C SER A 283 5.52 4.39 -1.93
N SER A 284 6.40 3.41 -1.77
CA SER A 284 6.05 1.99 -1.77
C SER A 284 5.53 1.51 -0.41
N ASN A 285 5.56 2.35 0.61
CA ASN A 285 5.17 2.01 1.97
C ASN A 285 3.74 2.48 2.26
N THR A 286 2.93 1.58 2.79
CA THR A 286 1.63 1.91 3.36
C THR A 286 1.81 2.69 4.66
N VAL A 287 1.21 3.86 4.76
CA VAL A 287 1.31 4.76 5.90
C VAL A 287 0.12 4.55 6.84
N PRO A 288 0.34 4.18 8.10
CA PRO A 288 -0.75 4.14 9.09
C PRO A 288 -1.29 5.55 9.35
N ALA A 289 -2.61 5.67 9.38
CA ALA A 289 -3.29 6.92 9.65
C ALA A 289 -4.53 6.72 10.51
N SER A 290 -4.90 7.73 11.26
CA SER A 290 -6.16 7.78 11.99
C SER A 290 -7.07 8.89 11.43
N ILE A 291 -8.37 8.71 11.55
CA ILE A 291 -9.34 9.70 11.11
C ILE A 291 -9.36 10.85 12.12
N TYR A 292 -8.76 12.00 11.75
CA TYR A 292 -8.77 13.19 12.62
C TYR A 292 -10.13 13.89 12.59
N LYS A 293 -10.71 14.06 11.39
CA LYS A 293 -12.01 14.75 11.23
C LYS A 293 -12.66 14.40 9.89
N ILE A 294 -13.99 14.24 9.93
CA ILE A 294 -14.84 14.19 8.75
C ILE A 294 -15.80 15.36 8.80
N VAL A 295 -15.94 16.10 7.69
CA VAL A 295 -16.88 17.21 7.54
C VAL A 295 -17.79 16.93 6.35
N GLN A 296 -19.03 16.63 6.65
CA GLN A 296 -20.09 16.49 5.64
C GLN A 296 -20.84 17.82 5.49
N TYR A 297 -21.23 18.14 4.26
CA TYR A 297 -21.92 19.38 3.95
C TYR A 297 -23.38 19.09 3.57
N ASN A 298 -24.32 19.80 4.20
CA ASN A 298 -25.74 19.67 3.84
C ASN A 298 -25.95 20.01 2.37
N ASN A 299 -26.67 19.17 1.63
CA ASN A 299 -26.97 19.30 0.20
C ASN A 299 -25.73 19.25 -0.71
N SER A 300 -24.66 18.59 -0.32
CA SER A 300 -23.48 18.32 -1.13
C SER A 300 -23.23 16.81 -1.23
N ASP A 301 -22.87 16.37 -2.41
CA ASP A 301 -22.37 15.01 -2.66
C ASP A 301 -20.91 14.81 -2.25
N LYS A 302 -20.30 15.86 -1.68
CA LYS A 302 -18.89 15.90 -1.31
C LYS A 302 -18.69 16.16 0.17
N ALA A 303 -17.65 15.55 0.71
CA ALA A 303 -17.20 15.68 2.08
C ALA A 303 -15.69 15.92 2.15
N LEU A 304 -15.23 16.45 3.28
CA LEU A 304 -13.81 16.58 3.60
C LEU A 304 -13.45 15.53 4.64
N VAL A 305 -12.44 14.73 4.36
CA VAL A 305 -11.76 13.90 5.38
C VAL A 305 -10.38 14.46 5.66
N ILE A 306 -10.01 14.50 6.93
CA ILE A 306 -8.68 14.87 7.41
C ILE A 306 -8.13 13.65 8.15
N LEU A 307 -7.05 13.09 7.63
CA LEU A 307 -6.34 11.97 8.22
C LEU A 307 -5.11 12.48 8.95
N GLN A 308 -4.77 11.88 10.08
CA GLN A 308 -3.57 12.17 10.86
C GLN A 308 -2.58 11.03 10.71
N CYS A 309 -1.34 11.36 10.35
CA CYS A 309 -0.23 10.45 10.22
C CYS A 309 0.89 10.81 11.20
N THR A 310 1.66 9.81 11.63
CA THR A 310 2.83 10.00 12.51
C THR A 310 4.12 9.49 11.89
N TYR A 311 4.02 8.58 10.92
CA TYR A 311 5.18 8.06 10.20
C TYR A 311 5.67 9.08 9.17
N MET A 312 6.98 9.32 9.13
CA MET A 312 7.63 10.21 8.17
C MET A 312 8.92 9.56 7.67
N ASP A 313 9.14 9.65 6.37
CA ASP A 313 10.41 9.30 5.73
C ASP A 313 10.84 10.41 4.76
N THR A 314 11.98 10.24 4.13
CA THR A 314 12.53 11.22 3.20
C THR A 314 11.57 11.53 2.05
N THR A 315 10.94 10.50 1.46
CA THR A 315 10.01 10.67 0.34
C THR A 315 8.75 11.41 0.78
N LEU A 316 8.17 11.00 1.92
CA LEU A 316 6.98 11.65 2.49
C LEU A 316 7.24 13.09 2.93
N SER A 317 8.48 13.45 3.24
CA SER A 317 8.86 14.83 3.60
C SER A 317 8.80 15.80 2.41
N GLU A 318 8.90 15.31 1.18
CA GLU A 318 8.96 16.12 -0.04
C GLU A 318 7.61 16.27 -0.75
N ILE A 319 6.69 15.33 -0.57
CA ILE A 319 5.38 15.36 -1.25
C ILE A 319 4.49 16.48 -0.73
N ARG A 320 3.59 16.99 -1.59
CA ARG A 320 2.65 18.05 -1.24
C ARG A 320 1.21 17.75 -1.61
N GLN A 321 0.97 17.30 -2.81
CA GLN A 321 -0.32 16.87 -3.30
C GLN A 321 -0.13 15.60 -4.12
N GLU A 322 -0.74 14.52 -3.67
CA GLU A 322 -0.56 13.20 -4.28
C GLU A 322 -1.90 12.47 -4.40
N PRO A 323 -2.05 11.61 -5.41
CA PRO A 323 -3.10 10.60 -5.40
C PRO A 323 -2.91 9.66 -4.20
N VAL A 324 -3.99 9.44 -3.46
CA VAL A 324 -3.98 8.60 -2.27
C VAL A 324 -5.06 7.54 -2.35
N GLU A 325 -4.73 6.35 -1.85
CA GLU A 325 -5.68 5.28 -1.61
C GLU A 325 -5.83 5.13 -0.09
N ILE A 326 -7.03 5.39 0.43
CA ILE A 326 -7.35 5.26 1.86
C ILE A 326 -7.95 3.87 2.04
N GLY A 327 -7.23 2.97 2.70
CA GLY A 327 -7.66 1.62 3.02
C GLY A 327 -8.36 1.56 4.36
N MET A 328 -9.65 1.17 4.39
CA MET A 328 -10.43 1.03 5.62
C MET A 328 -10.21 -0.32 6.29
N GLY A 329 -9.98 -1.37 5.52
CA GLY A 329 -9.73 -2.70 6.06
C GLY A 329 -9.56 -3.74 4.96
N SER A 330 -9.06 -4.90 5.33
CA SER A 330 -8.99 -6.04 4.44
C SER A 330 -9.84 -7.18 4.97
N TYR A 331 -10.72 -7.68 4.12
CA TYR A 331 -11.56 -8.83 4.38
C TYR A 331 -11.03 -10.02 3.60
N SER A 332 -10.77 -11.12 4.30
CA SER A 332 -10.31 -12.34 3.68
C SER A 332 -11.33 -13.46 3.90
N GLY A 333 -11.68 -14.16 2.83
CA GLY A 333 -12.67 -15.23 2.90
C GLY A 333 -12.80 -15.99 1.59
N LEU A 334 -13.66 -16.98 1.57
CA LEU A 334 -14.01 -17.73 0.36
C LEU A 334 -14.99 -16.92 -0.48
N ARG A 335 -14.60 -16.67 -1.74
CA ARG A 335 -15.42 -15.93 -2.69
C ARG A 335 -16.58 -16.77 -3.16
N VAL A 336 -17.79 -16.19 -3.10
CA VAL A 336 -19.06 -16.77 -3.55
C VAL A 336 -19.82 -15.75 -4.37
N SER A 337 -20.24 -16.08 -5.58
CA SER A 337 -21.09 -15.24 -6.41
C SER A 337 -22.45 -15.01 -5.75
N LYS A 338 -22.96 -13.76 -5.72
CA LYS A 338 -24.28 -13.45 -5.14
C LYS A 338 -25.43 -14.26 -5.78
N LYS A 339 -25.30 -14.63 -7.06
CA LYS A 339 -26.31 -15.44 -7.76
C LYS A 339 -26.36 -16.89 -7.27
N ALA A 340 -25.32 -17.39 -6.60
CA ALA A 340 -25.26 -18.75 -6.04
C ALA A 340 -25.86 -18.83 -4.63
N ILE A 341 -26.27 -17.70 -4.05
CA ILE A 341 -26.77 -17.65 -2.67
C ILE A 341 -28.27 -17.97 -2.67
N HIS A 342 -28.64 -18.92 -1.83
CA HIS A 342 -29.99 -19.40 -1.62
C HIS A 342 -30.36 -19.38 -0.14
N ASP A 343 -31.65 -19.31 0.13
CA ASP A 343 -32.22 -19.52 1.46
C ASP A 343 -32.86 -20.92 1.51
N ASP A 344 -32.43 -21.77 2.43
CA ASP A 344 -33.03 -23.10 2.60
C ASP A 344 -33.17 -23.46 4.10
N TYR A 345 -33.96 -24.49 4.36
CA TYR A 345 -34.19 -24.97 5.71
C TYR A 345 -33.17 -26.05 6.09
N VAL A 346 -32.47 -25.84 7.19
CA VAL A 346 -31.56 -26.81 7.77
C VAL A 346 -32.16 -27.38 9.05
N GLU A 347 -32.09 -28.70 9.21
CA GLU A 347 -32.53 -29.37 10.41
C GLU A 347 -31.33 -29.68 11.32
N LYS A 348 -31.44 -29.34 12.59
CA LYS A 348 -30.46 -29.69 13.62
C LYS A 348 -31.12 -30.56 14.65
N THR A 349 -30.50 -31.73 14.88
CA THR A 349 -30.93 -32.65 15.94
C THR A 349 -30.06 -32.43 17.17
N THR A 350 -30.66 -32.12 18.31
CA THR A 350 -30.03 -32.01 19.62
C THR A 350 -30.61 -33.04 20.56
N TYR A 351 -29.81 -33.47 21.54
CA TYR A 351 -30.26 -34.40 22.57
C TYR A 351 -30.25 -33.72 23.94
N ASP A 352 -31.35 -33.90 24.70
CA ASP A 352 -31.39 -33.40 26.06
C ASP A 352 -30.57 -34.30 27.02
N ASP A 353 -30.41 -33.87 28.28
CA ASP A 353 -29.69 -34.63 29.36
C ASP A 353 -30.29 -36.03 29.63
N LYS A 354 -31.47 -36.31 29.11
CA LYS A 354 -32.17 -37.59 29.21
C LYS A 354 -32.09 -38.43 27.97
N GLY A 355 -31.43 -37.95 26.93
CA GLY A 355 -31.28 -38.64 25.63
C GLY A 355 -32.46 -38.50 24.71
N ASN A 356 -33.41 -37.59 24.98
CA ASN A 356 -34.53 -37.34 24.07
C ASN A 356 -34.07 -36.47 22.89
N GLU A 357 -34.52 -36.82 21.68
CA GLU A 357 -34.21 -36.11 20.44
C GLU A 357 -35.09 -34.88 20.27
N HIS A 358 -34.48 -33.72 20.08
CA HIS A 358 -35.12 -32.48 19.72
C HIS A 358 -34.66 -32.06 18.32
N LYS A 359 -35.63 -31.95 17.36
CA LYS A 359 -35.38 -31.45 16.02
C LYS A 359 -35.78 -29.98 15.94
N GLU A 360 -34.84 -29.16 15.52
CA GLU A 360 -35.08 -27.75 15.25
C GLU A 360 -34.81 -27.50 13.76
N SER A 361 -35.72 -26.82 13.07
CA SER A 361 -35.55 -26.45 11.67
C SER A 361 -35.50 -24.92 11.57
N LYS A 362 -34.48 -24.42 10.88
CA LYS A 362 -34.29 -22.97 10.69
C LYS A 362 -33.97 -22.66 9.26
N LYS A 363 -34.58 -21.60 8.74
CA LYS A 363 -34.23 -21.05 7.43
C LYS A 363 -32.95 -20.26 7.54
N VAL A 364 -31.93 -20.64 6.77
CA VAL A 364 -30.60 -20.04 6.77
C VAL A 364 -30.18 -19.69 5.34
N GLN A 365 -29.22 -18.77 5.22
CA GLN A 365 -28.60 -18.42 3.96
C GLN A 365 -27.40 -19.32 3.69
N GLY A 366 -27.33 -19.86 2.47
CA GLY A 366 -26.28 -20.80 2.09
C GLY A 366 -26.11 -20.93 0.58
N VAL A 367 -25.34 -21.91 0.18
CA VAL A 367 -25.06 -22.25 -1.23
C VAL A 367 -25.18 -23.74 -1.43
N TYR A 368 -25.52 -24.13 -2.67
CA TYR A 368 -25.46 -25.53 -3.08
C TYR A 368 -24.09 -25.86 -3.62
N VAL A 369 -23.46 -26.88 -3.05
CA VAL A 369 -22.14 -27.39 -3.44
C VAL A 369 -22.30 -28.74 -4.12
N LEU A 370 -21.59 -28.94 -5.21
CA LEU A 370 -21.54 -30.21 -5.90
C LEU A 370 -20.44 -31.10 -5.31
N TYR A 371 -20.81 -32.15 -4.61
CA TYR A 371 -19.89 -33.13 -4.05
C TYR A 371 -19.96 -34.46 -4.86
N GLY A 372 -19.03 -34.60 -5.81
CA GLY A 372 -19.12 -35.67 -6.79
C GLY A 372 -20.31 -35.48 -7.73
N SER A 373 -21.38 -36.24 -7.54
CA SER A 373 -22.65 -36.11 -8.28
C SER A 373 -23.84 -35.69 -7.40
N GLU A 374 -23.60 -35.42 -6.12
CA GLU A 374 -24.63 -35.07 -5.14
C GLU A 374 -24.55 -33.56 -4.79
N VAL A 375 -25.69 -32.92 -4.70
CA VAL A 375 -25.85 -31.53 -4.28
C VAL A 375 -25.97 -31.50 -2.77
N GLN A 376 -25.16 -30.67 -2.10
CA GLN A 376 -25.22 -30.46 -0.67
C GLN A 376 -25.44 -28.98 -0.38
N PHE A 377 -26.37 -28.66 0.50
CA PHE A 377 -26.60 -27.31 0.97
C PHE A 377 -25.66 -27.00 2.13
N LYS A 378 -24.85 -25.92 2.01
CA LYS A 378 -23.95 -25.45 3.05
C LYS A 378 -24.30 -24.03 3.46
N GLU A 379 -24.46 -23.82 4.76
CA GLU A 379 -24.70 -22.51 5.35
C GLU A 379 -23.44 -21.62 5.20
N ILE A 380 -23.61 -20.32 4.95
CA ILE A 380 -22.51 -19.37 4.81
C ILE A 380 -22.54 -18.30 5.88
N SER A 381 -21.36 -17.88 6.33
CA SER A 381 -21.17 -16.71 7.19
C SER A 381 -20.47 -15.63 6.38
N ILE A 382 -21.21 -14.58 6.00
CA ILE A 382 -20.69 -13.50 5.15
C ILE A 382 -19.87 -12.53 6.01
N VAL A 383 -18.62 -12.26 5.60
CA VAL A 383 -17.71 -11.29 6.21
C VAL A 383 -17.55 -10.02 5.38
N TYR A 384 -17.86 -10.08 4.08
CA TYR A 384 -17.84 -8.94 3.19
C TYR A 384 -18.85 -9.13 2.05
N ALA A 385 -19.53 -8.05 1.65
CA ALA A 385 -20.50 -8.07 0.55
C ALA A 385 -20.09 -7.04 -0.52
N GLY A 386 -19.44 -7.51 -1.59
CA GLY A 386 -19.11 -6.71 -2.79
C GLY A 386 -20.31 -6.56 -3.73
N ASN A 387 -20.09 -6.02 -4.94
CA ASN A 387 -21.17 -5.83 -5.93
C ASN A 387 -21.75 -7.15 -6.44
N ASP A 388 -20.91 -8.07 -6.93
CA ASP A 388 -21.30 -9.30 -7.60
C ASP A 388 -21.02 -10.58 -6.79
N PHE A 389 -20.32 -10.46 -5.67
CA PHE A 389 -19.91 -11.57 -4.83
C PHE A 389 -19.95 -11.20 -3.35
N VAL A 390 -19.84 -12.22 -2.50
CA VAL A 390 -19.59 -12.10 -1.07
C VAL A 390 -18.30 -12.85 -0.70
N LEU A 391 -17.67 -12.47 0.40
CA LEU A 391 -16.64 -13.29 1.04
C LEU A 391 -17.24 -13.96 2.26
N CYS A 392 -17.04 -15.26 2.35
CA CYS A 392 -17.55 -16.09 3.42
C CYS A 392 -16.41 -16.58 4.32
N ASN A 393 -16.64 -16.59 5.63
CA ASN A 393 -15.68 -17.13 6.58
C ASN A 393 -15.57 -18.66 6.39
N SER A 394 -14.37 -19.15 6.15
CA SER A 394 -14.09 -20.59 6.02
C SER A 394 -14.02 -21.33 7.36
N SER A 395 -13.90 -20.61 8.46
CA SER A 395 -13.75 -21.16 9.82
C SER A 395 -14.49 -20.27 10.82
N PRO A 396 -15.83 -20.17 10.72
CA PRO A 396 -16.63 -19.36 11.64
C PRO A 396 -16.53 -19.94 13.07
N THR A 397 -16.62 -19.05 14.04
CA THR A 397 -16.61 -19.44 15.47
C THR A 397 -17.82 -20.31 15.81
N ASP A 398 -17.66 -21.21 16.77
CA ASP A 398 -18.74 -22.08 17.25
C ASP A 398 -20.00 -21.28 17.60
N GLY A 399 -21.14 -21.75 17.07
CA GLY A 399 -22.43 -21.09 17.29
C GLY A 399 -22.79 -19.97 16.30
N THR A 400 -21.90 -19.59 15.40
CA THR A 400 -22.18 -18.62 14.32
C THR A 400 -23.14 -19.21 13.29
N LEU A 401 -22.95 -20.50 12.96
CA LEU A 401 -23.79 -21.25 12.03
C LEU A 401 -24.79 -22.11 12.80
N PHE A 402 -26.02 -22.16 12.30
CA PHE A 402 -27.03 -23.05 12.85
C PHE A 402 -26.73 -24.50 12.53
N SER A 403 -26.35 -24.79 11.27
CA SER A 403 -25.96 -26.14 10.80
C SER A 403 -24.65 -26.64 11.44
N GLY A 404 -23.72 -25.74 11.75
CA GLY A 404 -22.36 -26.06 12.14
C GLY A 404 -21.43 -26.39 10.96
N GLU A 405 -21.92 -26.39 9.73
CA GLU A 405 -21.16 -26.68 8.52
C GLU A 405 -21.18 -25.49 7.55
N THR A 406 -20.03 -25.23 6.92
CA THR A 406 -19.88 -24.18 5.91
C THR A 406 -19.05 -24.66 4.73
N ILE A 407 -18.89 -23.80 3.73
CA ILE A 407 -18.06 -24.06 2.56
C ILE A 407 -16.58 -24.18 2.89
N SER A 408 -15.88 -24.98 2.11
CA SER A 408 -14.45 -25.21 2.19
C SER A 408 -13.73 -24.72 0.93
N LEU A 409 -12.42 -24.52 1.04
CA LEU A 409 -11.59 -24.13 -0.11
C LEU A 409 -11.72 -25.17 -1.24
N TYR A 410 -11.96 -24.69 -2.45
CA TYR A 410 -12.20 -25.46 -3.67
C TYR A 410 -13.52 -26.22 -3.74
N ASP A 411 -14.46 -26.00 -2.84
CA ASP A 411 -15.82 -26.50 -3.01
C ASP A 411 -16.39 -25.98 -4.35
N GLN A 412 -17.05 -26.85 -5.11
CA GLN A 412 -17.69 -26.53 -6.37
C GLN A 412 -19.09 -25.98 -6.11
N ILE A 413 -19.21 -24.66 -6.08
CA ILE A 413 -20.48 -23.96 -5.80
C ILE A 413 -21.31 -23.88 -7.08
N ILE A 414 -22.56 -24.33 -7.02
CA ILE A 414 -23.50 -24.25 -8.13
C ILE A 414 -23.98 -22.80 -8.27
N THR A 415 -23.73 -22.20 -9.44
CA THR A 415 -24.10 -20.81 -9.73
C THR A 415 -25.45 -20.64 -10.39
N GLU A 416 -25.92 -21.67 -11.10
CA GLU A 416 -27.22 -21.71 -11.79
C GLU A 416 -27.78 -23.11 -11.79
N GLY A 417 -29.05 -23.31 -11.49
CA GLY A 417 -29.73 -24.60 -11.52
C GLY A 417 -31.18 -24.49 -11.11
N ASP A 418 -32.03 -25.28 -11.76
CA ASP A 418 -33.46 -25.37 -11.43
C ASP A 418 -33.70 -26.46 -10.39
N ASP A 419 -34.63 -26.22 -9.47
CA ASP A 419 -35.08 -27.16 -8.44
C ASP A 419 -33.91 -27.79 -7.65
N LEU A 420 -32.96 -26.95 -7.20
CA LEU A 420 -31.86 -27.40 -6.33
C LEU A 420 -32.41 -27.68 -4.92
N TYR A 421 -32.00 -28.82 -4.35
CA TYR A 421 -32.27 -29.19 -2.97
C TYR A 421 -31.14 -30.09 -2.44
N ASP A 422 -31.00 -30.13 -1.16
CA ASP A 422 -30.00 -31.00 -0.48
C ASP A 422 -30.24 -32.47 -0.75
N GLY A 423 -29.18 -33.21 -1.15
CA GLY A 423 -29.27 -34.61 -1.54
C GLY A 423 -29.69 -34.88 -3.00
N LYS A 424 -29.89 -33.83 -3.85
CA LYS A 424 -30.20 -34.00 -5.27
C LYS A 424 -29.00 -34.62 -6.00
N VAL A 425 -29.23 -35.69 -6.76
CA VAL A 425 -28.20 -36.32 -7.60
C VAL A 425 -28.27 -35.75 -9.01
N ILE A 426 -27.17 -35.11 -9.46
CA ILE A 426 -27.00 -34.58 -10.81
C ILE A 426 -26.27 -35.66 -11.62
N LYS A 427 -26.86 -36.08 -12.74
CA LYS A 427 -26.32 -37.10 -13.61
C LYS A 427 -25.54 -36.51 -14.78
#